data_a91890b6d99f1a43a8da5f7a54924804
#
_entry.id   a91890b6d99f1a43a8da5f7a54924804
#
_cell.length_a   1.000
_cell.length_b   1.000
_cell.length_c   1.000
_cell.angle_alpha   90.00
_cell.angle_beta   90.00
_cell.angle_gamma   90.00
#
_symmetry.space_group_name_H-M   'P 1'
#
loop_
_entity.id
_entity.type
_entity.pdbx_description
1 polymer ?
#
loop_
_entity_poly.entity_id
_entity_poly.type
_entity_poly.pdbx_seq_one_letter_code
_entity_poly.pdbx_strand_id
1 'polypeptide(L)'
;MYKRQAADNAVASSSTGHFLSINRYNFSDTDENLDYIWQGGYQVIDRATRTIRGAKSLLTISREMHLTEKEAASLQSYISQCYALRALAEHVLVNVFALPYRAGEANSQLGIVLMDNDPIEPFTQVERSSVAQTYEQILRDIEEAGRWYTYVDNYNQNNEDDLILLDQFYMNRAAIYALEARVNLFMQNYERAIVAADSAVILRDASPVSNETYLKMWSSTAISDEDILTISKSENDNLSANSLNNLYGSYRASLTDTVVKLFAATDIRLRLIDTRTLHPRKFDGIPTSQAVNNIPVFRVSEMMLIQAEAYARLGNVSRSQEALLYTAKRNTAIETVGDLPSTAEGLLAFIVNERRREFFEEGFRWFDARRTGELISVSNGNYTDFDVAAFVYPIPSSEINSGFGVTQNPGWENTLPKN
;
A
#
# COMPACT_ATOMS: atom_id res chain seq x y z
N MET A 1 -5.34 2.16 -9.24
CA MET A 1 -4.96 2.29 -10.67
C MET A 1 -4.14 3.57 -10.94
N TYR A 2 -4.61 4.76 -10.57
CA TYR A 2 -3.93 6.06 -10.79
C TYR A 2 -2.47 6.12 -10.26
N LYS A 3 -2.14 5.50 -9.13
CA LYS A 3 -0.77 5.46 -8.56
C LYS A 3 0.28 4.90 -9.52
N ARG A 4 -0.12 4.08 -10.47
CA ARG A 4 0.77 3.43 -11.44
C ARG A 4 1.05 4.32 -12.63
N GLN A 5 0.10 5.19 -12.97
CA GLN A 5 0.19 6.09 -14.12
C GLN A 5 0.90 7.41 -13.79
N ALA A 6 0.94 7.79 -12.52
CA ALA A 6 1.60 9.03 -12.07
C ALA A 6 3.14 8.92 -11.94
N ALA A 7 3.71 7.72 -12.10
CA ALA A 7 5.15 7.49 -11.99
C ALA A 7 5.79 7.20 -13.36
N ASP A 8 7.07 6.88 -13.35
CA ASP A 8 7.91 6.60 -14.52
C ASP A 8 7.85 5.14 -15.01
N ASN A 9 6.97 4.31 -14.46
CA ASN A 9 6.87 2.89 -14.78
C ASN A 9 5.87 2.57 -15.91
N ALA A 10 4.88 3.42 -16.13
CA ALA A 10 3.79 3.14 -17.08
C ALA A 10 3.37 4.37 -17.87
N VAL A 11 2.83 4.12 -19.04
CA VAL A 11 2.33 5.14 -19.99
C VAL A 11 0.86 4.88 -20.29
N ALA A 12 0.01 5.90 -20.11
CA ALA A 12 -1.37 5.87 -20.56
C ALA A 12 -1.46 6.13 -22.08
N SER A 13 -2.37 5.43 -22.74
CA SER A 13 -2.56 5.59 -24.18
C SER A 13 -3.36 6.84 -24.50
N SER A 14 -2.84 7.66 -25.41
CA SER A 14 -3.57 8.81 -25.95
C SER A 14 -4.76 8.42 -26.84
N SER A 15 -4.77 7.19 -27.37
CA SER A 15 -5.85 6.73 -28.26
C SER A 15 -7.15 6.40 -27.50
N THR A 16 -7.05 6.09 -26.22
CA THR A 16 -8.21 5.70 -25.38
C THR A 16 -8.51 6.71 -24.28
N GLY A 17 -7.54 7.53 -23.89
CA GLY A 17 -7.71 8.61 -22.91
C GLY A 17 -7.79 8.18 -21.44
N HIS A 18 -7.84 6.87 -21.12
CA HIS A 18 -7.97 6.40 -19.75
C HIS A 18 -6.74 6.77 -18.90
N PHE A 19 -6.97 7.45 -17.76
CA PHE A 19 -5.96 7.99 -16.86
C PHE A 19 -4.92 8.91 -17.51
N LEU A 20 -5.22 9.44 -18.68
CA LEU A 20 -4.29 10.27 -19.43
C LEU A 20 -4.04 11.60 -18.70
N SER A 21 -5.05 12.18 -18.06
CA SER A 21 -4.92 13.39 -17.23
C SER A 21 -3.90 13.20 -16.12
N ILE A 22 -4.00 12.10 -15.36
CA ILE A 22 -3.08 11.76 -14.30
C ILE A 22 -1.67 11.48 -14.83
N ASN A 23 -1.55 10.71 -15.91
CA ASN A 23 -0.26 10.36 -16.49
C ASN A 23 0.48 11.61 -17.05
N ARG A 24 -0.24 12.58 -17.55
CA ARG A 24 0.30 13.83 -18.11
C ARG A 24 0.42 14.97 -17.09
N TYR A 25 -0.03 14.75 -15.85
CA TYR A 25 -0.14 15.81 -14.85
C TYR A 25 -0.98 17.01 -15.34
N ASN A 26 -1.97 16.72 -16.16
CA ASN A 26 -2.92 17.70 -16.72
C ASN A 26 -4.32 17.42 -16.20
N PHE A 27 -4.55 17.68 -14.93
CA PHE A 27 -5.80 17.48 -14.22
C PHE A 27 -6.13 18.71 -13.37
N SER A 28 -7.36 18.76 -12.88
CA SER A 28 -7.83 19.76 -11.92
C SER A 28 -8.36 19.08 -10.66
N ASP A 29 -8.81 19.85 -9.69
CA ASP A 29 -9.49 19.38 -8.49
C ASP A 29 -10.87 18.75 -8.75
N THR A 30 -11.35 18.80 -10.01
CA THR A 30 -12.57 18.12 -10.48
C THR A 30 -12.30 16.73 -11.07
N ASP A 31 -11.06 16.23 -11.06
CA ASP A 31 -10.74 14.89 -11.60
C ASP A 31 -11.42 13.80 -10.79
N GLU A 32 -12.29 13.01 -11.45
CA GLU A 32 -13.08 11.95 -10.81
C GLU A 32 -12.23 10.89 -10.09
N ASN A 33 -11.00 10.65 -10.56
CA ASN A 33 -10.12 9.67 -9.91
C ASN A 33 -9.68 10.14 -8.54
N LEU A 34 -9.45 11.44 -8.36
CA LEU A 34 -9.11 12.02 -7.05
C LEU A 34 -10.31 11.97 -6.11
N ASP A 35 -11.50 12.25 -6.63
CA ASP A 35 -12.76 12.17 -5.89
C ASP A 35 -13.01 10.73 -5.38
N TYR A 36 -12.89 9.72 -6.24
CA TYR A 36 -13.02 8.31 -5.84
C TYR A 36 -12.03 7.87 -4.75
N ILE A 37 -10.80 8.40 -4.76
CA ILE A 37 -9.83 8.05 -3.72
C ILE A 37 -10.20 8.69 -2.39
N TRP A 38 -10.56 9.98 -2.42
CA TRP A 38 -10.97 10.72 -1.24
C TRP A 38 -12.20 10.09 -0.60
N GLN A 39 -13.28 9.97 -1.35
CA GLN A 39 -14.53 9.39 -0.88
C GLN A 39 -14.36 7.93 -0.42
N GLY A 40 -13.66 7.10 -1.20
CA GLY A 40 -13.41 5.71 -0.85
C GLY A 40 -12.62 5.55 0.43
N GLY A 41 -11.59 6.38 0.65
CA GLY A 41 -10.84 6.41 1.89
C GLY A 41 -11.70 6.78 3.10
N TYR A 42 -12.50 7.85 2.99
CA TYR A 42 -13.38 8.26 4.08
C TYR A 42 -14.54 7.30 4.33
N GLN A 43 -15.03 6.60 3.31
CA GLN A 43 -15.99 5.52 3.51
C GLN A 43 -15.44 4.37 4.37
N VAL A 44 -14.16 4.01 4.17
CA VAL A 44 -13.50 3.01 5.02
C VAL A 44 -13.35 3.54 6.45
N ILE A 45 -12.89 4.77 6.62
CA ILE A 45 -12.70 5.43 7.93
C ILE A 45 -14.02 5.48 8.69
N ASP A 46 -15.09 5.97 8.07
CA ASP A 46 -16.41 6.10 8.73
C ASP A 46 -16.98 4.73 9.11
N ARG A 47 -16.97 3.75 8.19
CA ARG A 47 -17.47 2.40 8.47
C ARG A 47 -16.68 1.72 9.59
N ALA A 48 -15.33 1.83 9.57
CA ALA A 48 -14.48 1.31 10.62
C ALA A 48 -14.80 1.95 11.98
N THR A 49 -14.93 3.27 12.04
CA THR A 49 -15.26 4.02 13.27
C THR A 49 -16.62 3.61 13.82
N ARG A 50 -17.65 3.50 12.97
CA ARG A 50 -18.99 3.04 13.38
C ARG A 50 -18.96 1.60 13.90
N THR A 51 -18.21 0.72 13.26
CA THR A 51 -18.07 -0.67 13.70
C THR A 51 -17.34 -0.75 15.04
N ILE A 52 -16.24 -0.02 15.23
CA ILE A 52 -15.51 0.06 16.50
C ILE A 52 -16.44 0.52 17.62
N ARG A 53 -17.19 1.61 17.42
CA ARG A 53 -18.13 2.15 18.38
C ARG A 53 -19.24 1.16 18.73
N GLY A 54 -19.87 0.56 17.71
CA GLY A 54 -20.95 -0.41 17.88
C GLY A 54 -20.51 -1.67 18.61
N ALA A 55 -19.37 -2.24 18.21
CA ALA A 55 -18.82 -3.44 18.85
C ALA A 55 -18.39 -3.19 20.30
N LYS A 56 -17.76 -2.04 20.60
CA LYS A 56 -17.43 -1.65 21.98
C LYS A 56 -18.70 -1.48 22.84
N SER A 57 -19.76 -0.89 22.29
CA SER A 57 -21.05 -0.76 22.99
C SER A 57 -21.63 -2.12 23.32
N LEU A 58 -21.64 -3.08 22.39
CA LEU A 58 -22.11 -4.45 22.63
C LEU A 58 -21.29 -5.16 23.70
N LEU A 59 -19.96 -5.01 23.68
CA LEU A 59 -19.08 -5.59 24.70
C LEU A 59 -19.36 -5.02 26.10
N THR A 60 -19.73 -3.72 26.20
CA THR A 60 -20.07 -3.08 27.48
C THR A 60 -21.30 -3.70 28.13
N ILE A 61 -22.29 -4.07 27.31
CA ILE A 61 -23.53 -4.73 27.77
C ILE A 61 -23.52 -6.24 27.55
N SER A 62 -22.36 -6.86 27.39
CA SER A 62 -22.19 -8.27 27.03
C SER A 62 -22.90 -9.22 28.00
N ARG A 63 -22.93 -8.91 29.30
CA ARG A 63 -23.61 -9.71 30.33
C ARG A 63 -25.12 -9.65 30.17
N GLU A 64 -25.67 -8.48 29.82
CA GLU A 64 -27.13 -8.29 29.60
C GLU A 64 -27.56 -8.97 28.31
N MET A 65 -26.68 -8.97 27.29
CA MET A 65 -26.89 -9.59 25.98
C MET A 65 -26.58 -11.11 26.00
N HIS A 66 -26.08 -11.65 27.10
CA HIS A 66 -25.67 -13.06 27.22
C HIS A 66 -24.71 -13.52 26.12
N LEU A 67 -23.75 -12.66 25.74
CA LEU A 67 -22.74 -13.02 24.74
C LEU A 67 -21.86 -14.17 25.24
N THR A 68 -21.65 -15.15 24.39
CA THR A 68 -20.67 -16.21 24.61
C THR A 68 -19.25 -15.63 24.52
N GLU A 69 -18.26 -16.36 25.06
CA GLU A 69 -16.86 -15.95 24.94
C GLU A 69 -16.41 -15.80 23.48
N LYS A 70 -16.88 -16.69 22.59
CA LYS A 70 -16.60 -16.62 21.15
C LYS A 70 -17.19 -15.39 20.49
N GLU A 71 -18.42 -15.04 20.81
CA GLU A 71 -19.06 -13.84 20.29
C GLU A 71 -18.34 -12.58 20.76
N ALA A 72 -17.93 -12.53 22.03
CA ALA A 72 -17.16 -11.44 22.58
C ALA A 72 -15.78 -11.33 21.87
N ALA A 73 -15.05 -12.45 21.70
CA ALA A 73 -13.78 -12.49 21.00
C ALA A 73 -13.93 -12.14 19.51
N SER A 74 -15.05 -12.51 18.88
CA SER A 74 -15.36 -12.10 17.50
C SER A 74 -15.57 -10.59 17.38
N LEU A 75 -16.28 -9.96 18.31
CA LEU A 75 -16.43 -8.49 18.36
C LEU A 75 -15.07 -7.81 18.56
N GLN A 76 -14.21 -8.35 19.42
CA GLN A 76 -12.85 -7.86 19.64
C GLN A 76 -11.99 -7.98 18.37
N SER A 77 -12.14 -9.07 17.62
CA SER A 77 -11.53 -9.25 16.32
C SER A 77 -11.98 -8.16 15.31
N TYR A 78 -13.28 -7.87 15.25
CA TYR A 78 -13.79 -6.81 14.36
C TYR A 78 -13.24 -5.43 14.74
N ILE A 79 -13.15 -5.13 16.05
CA ILE A 79 -12.56 -3.88 16.54
C ILE A 79 -11.09 -3.79 16.09
N SER A 80 -10.31 -4.85 16.29
CA SER A 80 -8.91 -4.92 15.88
C SER A 80 -8.74 -4.64 14.39
N GLN A 81 -9.48 -5.38 13.56
CA GLN A 81 -9.41 -5.21 12.10
C GLN A 81 -9.83 -3.81 11.65
N CYS A 82 -10.88 -3.23 12.26
CA CYS A 82 -11.36 -1.90 11.91
C CYS A 82 -10.36 -0.80 12.26
N TYR A 83 -9.67 -0.89 13.39
CA TYR A 83 -8.58 0.04 13.71
C TYR A 83 -7.45 -0.03 12.65
N ALA A 84 -7.01 -1.23 12.29
CA ALA A 84 -5.96 -1.39 11.28
C ALA A 84 -6.40 -0.95 9.87
N LEU A 85 -7.66 -1.19 9.49
CA LEU A 85 -8.21 -0.73 8.21
C LEU A 85 -8.34 0.80 8.18
N ARG A 86 -8.70 1.45 9.29
CA ARG A 86 -8.75 2.90 9.41
C ARG A 86 -7.36 3.49 9.25
N ALA A 87 -6.37 2.97 9.97
CA ALA A 87 -4.98 3.38 9.84
C ALA A 87 -4.45 3.22 8.41
N LEU A 88 -4.79 2.12 7.72
CA LEU A 88 -4.42 1.91 6.33
C LEU A 88 -5.04 2.95 5.39
N ALA A 89 -6.32 3.26 5.58
CA ALA A 89 -7.02 4.27 4.78
C ALA A 89 -6.44 5.67 5.01
N GLU A 90 -6.20 6.07 6.26
CA GLU A 90 -5.55 7.34 6.63
C GLU A 90 -4.15 7.44 6.04
N HIS A 91 -3.35 6.34 6.12
CA HIS A 91 -2.02 6.30 5.51
C HIS A 91 -2.07 6.48 3.98
N VAL A 92 -3.05 5.91 3.31
CA VAL A 92 -3.24 6.14 1.86
C VAL A 92 -3.62 7.58 1.58
N LEU A 93 -4.61 8.13 2.30
CA LEU A 93 -5.09 9.50 2.07
C LEU A 93 -4.01 10.56 2.34
N VAL A 94 -3.29 10.47 3.44
CA VAL A 94 -2.23 11.45 3.77
C VAL A 94 -1.10 11.40 2.74
N ASN A 95 -0.75 10.22 2.26
CA ASN A 95 0.30 10.08 1.23
C ASN A 95 -0.15 10.54 -0.17
N VAL A 96 -1.44 10.71 -0.42
CA VAL A 96 -1.96 11.27 -1.68
C VAL A 96 -2.19 12.76 -1.57
N PHE A 97 -2.88 13.20 -0.53
CA PHE A 97 -3.45 14.54 -0.42
C PHE A 97 -2.69 15.51 0.52
N ALA A 98 -1.55 15.08 1.07
CA ALA A 98 -0.68 15.93 1.88
C ALA A 98 0.77 15.82 1.40
N LEU A 99 1.64 16.73 1.78
CA LEU A 99 3.09 16.62 1.58
C LEU A 99 3.65 15.45 2.42
N PRO A 100 4.74 14.81 1.99
CA PRO A 100 5.27 13.65 2.70
C PRO A 100 5.73 13.99 4.13
N TYR A 101 5.67 13.00 5.00
CA TYR A 101 6.30 13.05 6.32
C TYR A 101 7.82 13.20 6.17
N ARG A 102 8.44 14.03 6.98
CA ARG A 102 9.89 14.27 7.01
C ARG A 102 10.43 14.03 8.41
N ALA A 103 11.29 13.05 8.57
CA ALA A 103 11.90 12.74 9.86
C ALA A 103 12.70 13.95 10.39
N GLY A 104 12.55 14.23 11.69
CA GLY A 104 13.21 15.36 12.34
C GLY A 104 12.59 16.73 12.10
N GLU A 105 11.52 16.84 11.29
CA GLU A 105 10.76 18.07 11.07
C GLU A 105 9.46 18.07 11.89
N ALA A 106 8.86 19.25 12.07
CA ALA A 106 7.62 19.39 12.83
C ALA A 106 6.39 18.81 12.14
N ASN A 107 6.46 18.56 10.81
CA ASN A 107 5.38 18.04 9.99
C ASN A 107 4.03 18.75 10.20
N SER A 108 4.09 20.09 10.29
CA SER A 108 2.93 20.95 10.53
C SER A 108 2.11 21.28 9.29
N GLN A 109 2.54 20.84 8.10
CA GLN A 109 1.79 20.99 6.86
C GLN A 109 0.44 20.26 6.96
N LEU A 110 -0.56 20.72 6.16
CA LEU A 110 -1.90 20.16 6.17
C LEU A 110 -1.89 18.67 5.85
N GLY A 111 -2.48 17.88 6.74
CA GLY A 111 -2.75 16.46 6.60
C GLY A 111 -4.15 16.18 6.04
N ILE A 112 -4.90 15.31 6.73
CA ILE A 112 -6.27 14.91 6.37
C ILE A 112 -7.25 15.30 7.50
N VAL A 113 -8.55 15.12 7.27
CA VAL A 113 -9.55 15.21 8.35
C VAL A 113 -9.49 13.91 9.15
N LEU A 114 -9.31 14.02 10.46
CA LEU A 114 -9.27 12.85 11.35
C LEU A 114 -10.65 12.53 11.91
N MET A 115 -10.94 11.25 12.04
CA MET A 115 -12.10 10.72 12.71
C MET A 115 -11.60 9.79 13.83
N ASP A 116 -11.70 10.25 15.07
CA ASP A 116 -11.14 9.53 16.21
C ASP A 116 -12.10 8.43 16.72
N ASN A 117 -12.83 8.66 17.80
CA ASN A 117 -13.65 7.62 18.44
C ASN A 117 -15.11 7.62 17.99
N ASP A 118 -15.60 8.76 17.55
CA ASP A 118 -16.99 8.94 17.13
C ASP A 118 -17.06 9.31 15.64
N PRO A 119 -18.07 8.78 14.93
CA PRO A 119 -18.36 9.23 13.58
C PRO A 119 -18.65 10.74 13.55
N ILE A 120 -18.18 11.41 12.50
CA ILE A 120 -18.52 12.81 12.28
C ILE A 120 -20.02 12.88 11.95
N GLU A 121 -20.75 13.67 12.71
CA GLU A 121 -22.18 13.88 12.47
C GLU A 121 -22.40 14.69 11.19
N PRO A 122 -23.49 14.44 10.45
CA PRO A 122 -23.81 15.20 9.25
C PRO A 122 -23.82 16.72 9.52
N PHE A 123 -23.34 17.48 8.55
CA PHE A 123 -23.28 18.96 8.60
C PHE A 123 -22.31 19.55 9.64
N THR A 124 -21.46 18.73 10.25
CA THR A 124 -20.41 19.20 11.16
C THR A 124 -19.31 19.90 10.38
N GLN A 125 -18.89 21.07 10.87
CA GLN A 125 -17.68 21.72 10.36
C GLN A 125 -16.44 20.96 10.83
N VAL A 126 -15.54 20.66 9.89
CA VAL A 126 -14.32 19.92 10.16
C VAL A 126 -13.11 20.67 9.64
N GLU A 127 -11.97 20.42 10.26
CA GLU A 127 -10.69 20.99 9.83
C GLU A 127 -9.72 19.85 9.49
N ARG A 128 -8.79 20.12 8.60
CA ARG A 128 -7.69 19.20 8.33
C ARG A 128 -6.68 19.27 9.48
N SER A 129 -6.24 18.11 9.91
CA SER A 129 -5.13 17.98 10.87
C SER A 129 -3.79 18.35 10.21
N SER A 130 -2.72 18.38 10.99
CA SER A 130 -1.36 18.37 10.43
C SER A 130 -0.96 16.96 9.99
N VAL A 131 0.10 16.85 9.18
CA VAL A 131 0.71 15.55 8.84
C VAL A 131 1.21 14.84 10.09
N ALA A 132 1.80 15.58 11.05
CA ALA A 132 2.22 15.02 12.34
C ALA A 132 1.05 14.34 13.07
N GLN A 133 -0.06 15.08 13.28
CA GLN A 133 -1.25 14.56 13.93
C GLN A 133 -1.87 13.35 13.19
N THR A 134 -1.82 13.38 11.85
CA THR A 134 -2.29 12.24 11.05
C THR A 134 -1.47 10.98 11.32
N TYR A 135 -0.14 11.08 11.30
CA TYR A 135 0.72 9.92 11.58
C TYR A 135 0.63 9.46 13.05
N GLU A 136 0.43 10.37 13.99
CA GLU A 136 0.13 10.01 15.39
C GLU A 136 -1.16 9.20 15.50
N GLN A 137 -2.23 9.58 14.78
CA GLN A 137 -3.49 8.82 14.75
C GLN A 137 -3.28 7.44 14.13
N ILE A 138 -2.60 7.35 12.99
CA ILE A 138 -2.26 6.09 12.33
C ILE A 138 -1.53 5.15 13.28
N LEU A 139 -0.51 5.63 13.99
CA LEU A 139 0.24 4.81 14.95
C LEU A 139 -0.61 4.39 16.15
N ARG A 140 -1.46 5.27 16.69
CA ARG A 140 -2.41 4.90 17.75
C ARG A 140 -3.38 3.82 17.30
N ASP A 141 -3.89 3.91 16.09
CA ASP A 141 -4.80 2.91 15.54
C ASP A 141 -4.14 1.56 15.33
N ILE A 142 -2.87 1.54 14.90
CA ILE A 142 -2.08 0.31 14.77
C ILE A 142 -1.86 -0.32 16.15
N GLU A 143 -1.52 0.48 17.16
CA GLU A 143 -1.36 0.02 18.55
C GLU A 143 -2.68 -0.55 19.10
N GLU A 144 -3.79 0.16 18.92
CA GLU A 144 -5.12 -0.30 19.33
C GLU A 144 -5.49 -1.61 18.60
N ALA A 145 -5.23 -1.71 17.31
CA ALA A 145 -5.46 -2.94 16.55
C ALA A 145 -4.70 -4.13 17.18
N GLY A 146 -3.42 -3.95 17.47
CA GLY A 146 -2.61 -4.96 18.14
C GLY A 146 -3.12 -5.34 19.54
N ARG A 147 -3.53 -4.33 20.33
CA ARG A 147 -4.09 -4.52 21.67
C ARG A 147 -5.40 -5.33 21.63
N TRP A 148 -6.31 -4.99 20.74
CA TRP A 148 -7.57 -5.72 20.58
C TRP A 148 -7.36 -7.12 20.01
N TYR A 149 -6.37 -7.34 19.17
CA TYR A 149 -6.04 -8.67 18.66
C TYR A 149 -5.56 -9.60 19.78
N THR A 150 -4.94 -9.08 20.83
CA THR A 150 -4.49 -9.89 21.99
C THR A 150 -5.65 -10.63 22.67
N TYR A 151 -6.86 -10.08 22.64
CA TYR A 151 -8.03 -10.80 23.17
C TYR A 151 -8.39 -12.01 22.30
N VAL A 152 -8.21 -11.91 20.99
CA VAL A 152 -8.42 -13.04 20.06
C VAL A 152 -7.38 -14.14 20.33
N ASP A 153 -6.10 -13.76 20.49
CA ASP A 153 -5.05 -14.71 20.83
C ASP A 153 -5.34 -15.43 22.16
N ASN A 154 -5.76 -14.69 23.18
CA ASN A 154 -6.12 -15.26 24.48
C ASN A 154 -7.32 -16.21 24.37
N TYR A 155 -8.33 -15.85 23.58
CA TYR A 155 -9.45 -16.74 23.31
C TYR A 155 -8.98 -18.03 22.64
N ASN A 156 -8.19 -17.93 21.58
CA ASN A 156 -7.68 -19.08 20.84
C ASN A 156 -6.78 -19.99 21.70
N GLN A 157 -5.96 -19.43 22.59
CA GLN A 157 -5.13 -20.21 23.51
C GLN A 157 -5.95 -21.04 24.52
N ASN A 158 -7.14 -20.58 24.86
CA ASN A 158 -8.02 -21.26 25.81
C ASN A 158 -9.09 -22.15 25.15
N ASN A 159 -9.21 -22.11 23.82
CA ASN A 159 -10.27 -22.78 23.07
C ASN A 159 -9.70 -23.43 21.78
N GLU A 160 -8.78 -24.38 21.92
CA GLU A 160 -8.03 -24.99 20.81
C GLU A 160 -8.95 -25.68 19.77
N ASP A 161 -10.11 -26.16 20.18
CA ASP A 161 -11.08 -26.83 19.28
C ASP A 161 -12.07 -25.87 18.61
N ASP A 162 -12.04 -24.57 18.95
CA ASP A 162 -13.02 -23.58 18.47
C ASP A 162 -12.38 -22.22 18.17
N LEU A 163 -11.36 -22.21 17.33
CA LEU A 163 -10.53 -21.04 17.03
C LEU A 163 -11.26 -19.97 16.22
N ILE A 164 -10.87 -18.71 16.44
CA ILE A 164 -11.13 -17.60 15.51
C ILE A 164 -9.91 -17.46 14.62
N LEU A 165 -9.99 -18.01 13.41
CA LEU A 165 -8.92 -17.97 12.44
C LEU A 165 -9.16 -16.86 11.42
N LEU A 166 -8.16 -15.98 11.28
CA LEU A 166 -8.13 -14.93 10.26
C LEU A 166 -7.00 -15.26 9.28
N ASP A 167 -7.39 -15.71 8.09
CA ASP A 167 -6.47 -15.95 7.00
C ASP A 167 -6.01 -14.64 6.31
N GLN A 168 -5.37 -14.74 5.16
CA GLN A 168 -4.81 -13.62 4.43
C GLN A 168 -5.85 -12.73 3.72
N PHE A 169 -7.14 -13.06 3.82
CA PHE A 169 -8.23 -12.19 3.37
C PHE A 169 -8.71 -11.22 4.44
N TYR A 170 -8.17 -11.32 5.65
CA TYR A 170 -8.52 -10.49 6.80
C TYR A 170 -7.30 -9.72 7.30
N MET A 171 -7.57 -8.61 7.99
CA MET A 171 -6.52 -7.85 8.68
C MET A 171 -6.09 -8.62 9.94
N ASN A 172 -5.36 -9.70 9.72
CA ASN A 172 -4.81 -10.57 10.76
C ASN A 172 -3.60 -9.93 11.45
N ARG A 173 -3.04 -10.60 12.46
CA ARG A 173 -1.91 -10.05 13.23
C ARG A 173 -0.68 -9.75 12.37
N ALA A 174 -0.36 -10.62 11.42
CA ALA A 174 0.77 -10.39 10.49
C ALA A 174 0.53 -9.14 9.62
N ALA A 175 -0.71 -8.92 9.17
CA ALA A 175 -1.08 -7.73 8.39
C ALA A 175 -1.00 -6.43 9.21
N ILE A 176 -1.34 -6.46 10.50
CA ILE A 176 -1.17 -5.30 11.40
C ILE A 176 0.31 -4.92 11.50
N TYR A 177 1.21 -5.89 11.72
CA TYR A 177 2.65 -5.63 11.74
C TYR A 177 3.20 -5.20 10.37
N ALA A 178 2.67 -5.73 9.26
CA ALA A 178 3.05 -5.29 7.92
C ALA A 178 2.67 -3.83 7.66
N LEU A 179 1.50 -3.40 8.13
CA LEU A 179 1.09 -1.99 8.10
C LEU A 179 2.04 -1.13 8.94
N GLU A 180 2.35 -1.57 10.16
CA GLU A 180 3.29 -0.87 11.04
C GLU A 180 4.67 -0.71 10.40
N ALA A 181 5.18 -1.76 9.76
CA ALA A 181 6.46 -1.73 9.05
C ALA A 181 6.46 -0.70 7.92
N ARG A 182 5.41 -0.69 7.09
CA ARG A 182 5.25 0.26 5.99
C ARG A 182 5.16 1.70 6.51
N VAL A 183 4.34 1.97 7.52
CA VAL A 183 4.19 3.30 8.12
C VAL A 183 5.53 3.81 8.69
N ASN A 184 6.24 2.98 9.44
CA ASN A 184 7.53 3.35 10.03
C ASN A 184 8.61 3.54 8.95
N LEU A 185 8.60 2.81 7.83
CA LEU A 185 9.49 3.08 6.69
C LEU A 185 9.23 4.48 6.12
N PHE A 186 7.95 4.87 5.96
CA PHE A 186 7.59 6.21 5.47
C PHE A 186 7.98 7.32 6.44
N MET A 187 7.94 7.04 7.74
CA MET A 187 8.42 7.96 8.78
C MET A 187 9.94 7.96 8.95
N GLN A 188 10.66 7.09 8.23
CA GLN A 188 12.11 6.86 8.36
C GLN A 188 12.52 6.38 9.78
N ASN A 189 11.60 5.76 10.50
CA ASN A 189 11.87 5.07 11.77
C ASN A 189 12.33 3.65 11.46
N TYR A 190 13.58 3.51 11.05
CA TYR A 190 14.11 2.29 10.47
C TYR A 190 14.19 1.13 11.47
N GLU A 191 14.54 1.41 12.73
CA GLU A 191 14.59 0.39 13.78
C GLU A 191 13.22 -0.24 14.01
N ARG A 192 12.17 0.57 14.08
CA ARG A 192 10.82 0.06 14.28
C ARG A 192 10.30 -0.64 13.02
N ALA A 193 10.62 -0.13 11.84
CA ALA A 193 10.27 -0.75 10.57
C ALA A 193 10.84 -2.18 10.46
N ILE A 194 12.09 -2.41 10.89
CA ILE A 194 12.73 -3.72 10.93
C ILE A 194 11.97 -4.66 11.86
N VAL A 195 11.73 -4.25 13.10
CA VAL A 195 11.05 -5.09 14.11
C VAL A 195 9.66 -5.49 13.67
N ALA A 196 8.90 -4.54 13.11
CA ALA A 196 7.56 -4.79 12.63
C ALA A 196 7.55 -5.71 11.39
N ALA A 197 8.46 -5.49 10.43
CA ALA A 197 8.59 -6.34 9.25
C ALA A 197 8.99 -7.78 9.60
N ASP A 198 9.92 -7.94 10.56
CA ASP A 198 10.33 -9.25 11.07
C ASP A 198 9.15 -9.98 11.72
N SER A 199 8.40 -9.28 12.59
CA SER A 199 7.20 -9.82 13.23
C SER A 199 6.14 -10.25 12.19
N ALA A 200 5.93 -9.48 11.15
CA ALA A 200 4.98 -9.82 10.09
C ALA A 200 5.39 -11.10 9.34
N VAL A 201 6.69 -11.25 9.04
CA VAL A 201 7.22 -12.45 8.34
C VAL A 201 7.12 -13.68 9.23
N ILE A 202 7.54 -13.58 10.51
CA ILE A 202 7.46 -14.68 11.47
C ILE A 202 6.00 -15.15 11.65
N LEU A 203 5.07 -14.22 11.83
CA LEU A 203 3.66 -14.55 12.04
C LEU A 203 2.97 -15.06 10.77
N ARG A 204 3.44 -14.68 9.60
CA ARG A 204 2.96 -15.24 8.33
C ARG A 204 3.37 -16.72 8.21
N ASP A 205 4.49 -17.09 8.78
CA ASP A 205 5.05 -18.45 8.79
C ASP A 205 5.00 -19.12 7.41
N ALA A 206 5.40 -18.37 6.38
CA ALA A 206 5.38 -18.85 5.02
C ALA A 206 6.78 -19.29 4.55
N SER A 207 6.82 -20.36 3.80
CA SER A 207 8.04 -20.75 3.08
C SER A 207 8.34 -19.77 1.96
N PRO A 208 9.63 -19.50 1.67
CA PRO A 208 9.99 -18.71 0.50
C PRO A 208 9.43 -19.35 -0.78
N VAL A 209 8.70 -18.58 -1.57
CA VAL A 209 8.08 -19.09 -2.79
C VAL A 209 9.13 -19.42 -3.84
N SER A 210 8.94 -20.54 -4.52
CA SER A 210 9.73 -20.87 -5.70
C SER A 210 9.48 -19.88 -6.84
N ASN A 211 10.41 -19.80 -7.79
CA ASN A 211 10.23 -18.97 -8.97
C ASN A 211 8.96 -19.32 -9.77
N GLU A 212 8.61 -20.61 -9.83
CA GLU A 212 7.40 -21.07 -10.51
C GLU A 212 6.15 -20.65 -9.76
N THR A 213 6.09 -20.84 -8.45
CA THR A 213 4.97 -20.39 -7.61
C THR A 213 4.78 -18.89 -7.69
N TYR A 214 5.87 -18.11 -7.66
CA TYR A 214 5.82 -16.67 -7.82
C TYR A 214 5.20 -16.25 -9.17
N LEU A 215 5.56 -16.91 -10.25
CA LEU A 215 4.98 -16.60 -11.56
C LEU A 215 3.50 -16.95 -11.65
N LYS A 216 3.08 -18.07 -11.03
CA LYS A 216 1.69 -18.54 -11.06
C LYS A 216 0.74 -17.71 -10.19
N MET A 217 1.23 -17.11 -9.10
CA MET A 217 0.34 -16.36 -8.19
C MET A 217 -0.42 -15.24 -8.90
N TRP A 218 0.16 -14.64 -9.95
CA TRP A 218 -0.42 -13.52 -10.69
C TRP A 218 -1.60 -13.89 -11.60
N SER A 219 -1.87 -15.19 -11.79
CA SER A 219 -3.01 -15.71 -12.54
C SER A 219 -3.89 -16.64 -11.70
N SER A 220 -3.92 -16.43 -10.38
CA SER A 220 -4.65 -17.26 -9.42
C SER A 220 -5.43 -16.38 -8.44
N THR A 221 -6.52 -16.94 -7.89
CA THR A 221 -7.25 -16.38 -6.74
C THR A 221 -6.99 -17.16 -5.45
N ALA A 222 -6.12 -18.18 -5.49
CA ALA A 222 -5.66 -18.84 -4.27
C ALA A 222 -4.68 -17.94 -3.50
N ILE A 223 -4.70 -18.05 -2.18
CA ILE A 223 -3.71 -17.42 -1.31
C ILE A 223 -2.33 -18.00 -1.66
N SER A 224 -1.36 -17.11 -1.89
CA SER A 224 0.04 -17.44 -2.07
C SER A 224 0.80 -17.34 -0.74
N ASP A 225 1.92 -18.05 -0.61
CA ASP A 225 2.85 -17.85 0.51
C ASP A 225 3.48 -16.44 0.55
N GLU A 226 3.41 -15.70 -0.55
CA GLU A 226 3.75 -14.26 -0.57
C GLU A 226 2.71 -13.39 0.13
N ASP A 227 1.44 -13.81 0.19
CA ASP A 227 0.35 -12.96 0.70
C ASP A 227 0.39 -12.86 2.23
N ILE A 228 0.45 -11.65 2.77
CA ILE A 228 0.19 -11.33 4.17
C ILE A 228 -1.24 -10.80 4.31
N LEU A 229 -1.64 -9.92 3.38
CA LEU A 229 -3.02 -9.45 3.23
C LEU A 229 -3.32 -9.30 1.75
N THR A 230 -4.43 -9.89 1.31
CA THR A 230 -4.91 -9.77 -0.07
C THR A 230 -6.42 -9.56 -0.11
N ILE A 231 -6.90 -8.71 -1.01
CA ILE A 231 -8.32 -8.51 -1.24
C ILE A 231 -8.76 -9.54 -2.27
N SER A 232 -9.64 -10.46 -1.85
CA SER A 232 -10.19 -11.49 -2.74
C SER A 232 -11.06 -10.89 -3.84
N LYS A 233 -11.02 -11.50 -5.00
CA LYS A 233 -11.90 -11.21 -6.14
C LYS A 233 -12.50 -12.49 -6.69
N SER A 234 -13.71 -12.37 -7.26
CA SER A 234 -14.45 -13.47 -7.88
C SER A 234 -15.11 -12.99 -9.17
N GLU A 235 -15.76 -13.90 -9.89
CA GLU A 235 -16.50 -13.54 -11.11
C GLU A 235 -17.66 -12.57 -10.82
N ASN A 236 -18.28 -12.66 -9.63
CA ASN A 236 -19.35 -11.75 -9.21
C ASN A 236 -18.86 -10.48 -8.52
N ASP A 237 -17.59 -10.45 -8.09
CA ASP A 237 -16.91 -9.30 -7.50
C ASP A 237 -15.55 -9.11 -8.18
N ASN A 238 -15.55 -8.61 -9.39
CA ASN A 238 -14.35 -8.34 -10.16
C ASN A 238 -14.17 -6.85 -10.45
N LEU A 239 -13.00 -6.50 -10.95
CA LEU A 239 -12.66 -5.11 -11.25
C LEU A 239 -13.19 -4.64 -12.61
N SER A 240 -13.75 -5.54 -13.44
CA SER A 240 -14.33 -5.23 -14.76
C SER A 240 -13.45 -4.25 -15.57
N ALA A 241 -14.03 -3.15 -16.04
CA ALA A 241 -13.34 -2.08 -16.77
C ALA A 241 -12.15 -1.46 -15.99
N ASN A 242 -12.18 -1.54 -14.65
CA ASN A 242 -11.11 -1.03 -13.79
C ASN A 242 -10.01 -2.04 -13.49
N SER A 243 -10.03 -3.23 -14.12
CA SER A 243 -8.95 -4.21 -13.99
C SER A 243 -7.68 -3.73 -14.68
N LEU A 244 -6.52 -4.20 -14.21
CA LEU A 244 -5.26 -3.91 -14.88
C LEU A 244 -5.16 -4.56 -16.24
N ASN A 245 -5.76 -5.73 -16.39
CA ASN A 245 -5.86 -6.40 -17.68
C ASN A 245 -6.53 -5.50 -18.71
N ASN A 246 -7.66 -4.87 -18.37
CA ASN A 246 -8.30 -3.91 -19.28
C ASN A 246 -7.47 -2.64 -19.51
N LEU A 247 -6.79 -2.13 -18.46
CA LEU A 247 -5.93 -0.96 -18.60
C LEU A 247 -4.82 -1.18 -19.63
N TYR A 248 -4.12 -2.31 -19.55
CA TYR A 248 -3.02 -2.61 -20.48
C TYR A 248 -3.50 -3.30 -21.76
N GLY A 249 -4.60 -4.02 -21.73
CA GLY A 249 -5.23 -4.64 -22.89
C GLY A 249 -6.08 -3.65 -23.70
N SER A 250 -7.34 -3.52 -23.34
CA SER A 250 -8.34 -2.72 -24.10
C SER A 250 -7.99 -1.24 -24.12
N TYR A 251 -7.47 -0.69 -23.03
CA TYR A 251 -7.10 0.72 -22.92
C TYR A 251 -5.67 1.03 -23.36
N ARG A 252 -4.92 0.00 -23.76
CA ARG A 252 -3.61 0.12 -24.42
C ARG A 252 -2.57 0.94 -23.66
N ALA A 253 -2.63 0.95 -22.33
CA ALA A 253 -1.49 1.40 -21.53
C ALA A 253 -0.32 0.45 -21.73
N SER A 254 0.89 0.88 -21.46
CA SER A 254 2.09 0.05 -21.54
C SER A 254 3.05 0.37 -20.38
N LEU A 255 3.96 -0.57 -20.11
CA LEU A 255 5.15 -0.24 -19.32
C LEU A 255 6.06 0.70 -20.11
N THR A 256 6.96 1.37 -19.40
CA THR A 256 8.05 2.13 -20.05
C THR A 256 9.24 1.23 -20.35
N ASP A 257 10.02 1.55 -21.37
CA ASP A 257 11.29 0.90 -21.66
C ASP A 257 12.25 0.96 -20.47
N THR A 258 12.20 2.02 -19.68
CA THR A 258 13.02 2.20 -18.48
C THR A 258 12.81 1.10 -17.45
N VAL A 259 11.57 0.65 -17.26
CA VAL A 259 11.26 -0.47 -16.34
C VAL A 259 11.80 -1.78 -16.90
N VAL A 260 11.56 -2.05 -18.18
CA VAL A 260 12.00 -3.31 -18.80
C VAL A 260 13.51 -3.46 -18.79
N LYS A 261 14.24 -2.36 -18.99
CA LYS A 261 15.71 -2.32 -18.94
C LYS A 261 16.30 -2.58 -17.53
N LEU A 262 15.50 -2.55 -16.48
CA LEU A 262 15.97 -2.89 -15.14
C LEU A 262 16.21 -4.40 -14.95
N PHE A 263 15.57 -5.24 -15.79
CA PHE A 263 15.65 -6.68 -15.67
C PHE A 263 16.82 -7.24 -16.46
N ALA A 264 17.64 -8.06 -15.83
CA ALA A 264 18.63 -8.90 -16.54
C ALA A 264 17.91 -10.01 -17.32
N ALA A 265 18.53 -10.53 -18.37
CA ALA A 265 17.96 -11.64 -19.14
C ALA A 265 17.70 -12.91 -18.30
N THR A 266 18.41 -13.07 -17.19
CA THR A 266 18.28 -14.15 -16.21
C THR A 266 17.19 -13.91 -15.16
N ASP A 267 16.53 -12.74 -15.16
CA ASP A 267 15.49 -12.42 -14.20
C ASP A 267 14.15 -13.06 -14.62
N ILE A 268 13.62 -13.94 -13.77
CA ILE A 268 12.37 -14.67 -14.07
C ILE A 268 11.15 -13.76 -14.24
N ARG A 269 11.21 -12.56 -13.65
CA ARG A 269 10.11 -11.57 -13.71
C ARG A 269 9.92 -11.01 -15.13
N LEU A 270 10.92 -11.12 -16.02
CA LEU A 270 10.73 -10.83 -17.45
C LEU A 270 9.64 -11.68 -18.09
N ARG A 271 9.37 -12.89 -17.57
CA ARG A 271 8.28 -13.75 -18.04
C ARG A 271 6.88 -13.16 -17.75
N LEU A 272 6.81 -12.18 -16.86
CA LEU A 272 5.60 -11.41 -16.56
C LEU A 272 5.48 -10.13 -17.42
N ILE A 273 6.25 -10.01 -18.49
CA ILE A 273 6.25 -8.86 -19.40
C ILE A 273 6.35 -9.37 -20.84
N ASP A 274 5.40 -8.96 -21.69
CA ASP A 274 5.61 -9.07 -23.13
C ASP A 274 6.54 -7.92 -23.56
N THR A 275 7.82 -8.23 -23.73
CA THR A 275 8.85 -7.22 -24.03
C THR A 275 8.71 -6.58 -25.42
N ARG A 276 7.92 -7.17 -26.32
CA ARG A 276 7.67 -6.62 -27.64
C ARG A 276 6.60 -5.52 -27.60
N THR A 277 5.57 -5.72 -26.79
CA THR A 277 4.42 -4.79 -26.66
C THR A 277 4.48 -3.96 -25.38
N LEU A 278 5.44 -4.23 -24.50
CA LEU A 278 5.57 -3.67 -23.15
C LEU A 278 4.32 -3.91 -22.28
N HIS A 279 3.59 -4.98 -22.59
CA HIS A 279 2.40 -5.37 -21.85
C HIS A 279 2.77 -6.17 -20.61
N PRO A 280 2.40 -5.73 -19.40
CA PRO A 280 2.62 -6.50 -18.18
C PRO A 280 1.61 -7.63 -18.06
N ARG A 281 2.05 -8.78 -17.54
CA ARG A 281 1.23 -9.97 -17.31
C ARG A 281 0.93 -10.21 -15.84
N LYS A 282 1.39 -9.35 -14.95
CA LYS A 282 0.84 -9.31 -13.60
C LYS A 282 -0.65 -8.93 -13.71
N PHE A 283 -1.49 -9.63 -12.97
CA PHE A 283 -2.93 -9.38 -12.98
C PHE A 283 -3.62 -9.60 -14.35
N ASP A 284 -3.11 -10.52 -15.16
CA ASP A 284 -3.76 -10.90 -16.43
C ASP A 284 -5.11 -11.60 -16.25
N GLY A 285 -5.50 -11.90 -15.02
CA GLY A 285 -6.72 -12.61 -14.70
C GLY A 285 -6.51 -14.12 -14.59
N ILE A 286 -7.54 -14.79 -14.12
CA ILE A 286 -7.59 -16.26 -14.15
C ILE A 286 -8.01 -16.74 -15.55
N PRO A 287 -7.72 -18.02 -15.91
CA PRO A 287 -8.03 -18.54 -17.24
C PRO A 287 -9.50 -18.41 -17.66
N THR A 288 -10.43 -18.37 -16.69
CA THR A 288 -11.88 -18.25 -16.93
C THR A 288 -12.38 -16.82 -16.98
N SER A 289 -11.63 -15.86 -16.42
CA SER A 289 -12.01 -14.44 -16.36
C SER A 289 -10.82 -13.51 -16.22
N GLN A 290 -10.56 -12.73 -17.26
CA GLN A 290 -9.45 -11.80 -17.31
C GLN A 290 -9.55 -10.62 -16.32
N ALA A 291 -10.73 -10.32 -15.80
CA ALA A 291 -10.93 -9.22 -14.85
C ALA A 291 -10.78 -9.67 -13.38
N VAL A 292 -10.59 -10.96 -13.13
CA VAL A 292 -10.53 -11.55 -11.79
C VAL A 292 -9.09 -11.79 -11.38
N ASN A 293 -8.61 -11.02 -10.43
CA ASN A 293 -7.34 -11.21 -9.71
C ASN A 293 -7.51 -10.74 -8.28
N ASN A 294 -6.96 -11.49 -7.35
CA ASN A 294 -6.76 -10.95 -6.00
C ASN A 294 -5.85 -9.74 -6.04
N ILE A 295 -6.02 -8.85 -5.07
CA ILE A 295 -5.23 -7.62 -4.96
C ILE A 295 -4.35 -7.73 -3.72
N PRO A 296 -3.07 -8.08 -3.85
CA PRO A 296 -2.14 -8.09 -2.73
C PRO A 296 -2.01 -6.67 -2.13
N VAL A 297 -2.21 -6.57 -0.83
CA VAL A 297 -2.05 -5.33 -0.06
C VAL A 297 -0.71 -5.32 0.65
N PHE A 298 -0.36 -6.43 1.29
CA PHE A 298 0.94 -6.68 1.90
C PHE A 298 1.46 -8.04 1.46
N ARG A 299 2.74 -8.10 1.12
CA ARG A 299 3.45 -9.32 0.73
C ARG A 299 4.76 -9.50 1.52
N VAL A 300 5.19 -10.75 1.66
CA VAL A 300 6.49 -11.07 2.29
C VAL A 300 7.64 -10.33 1.61
N SER A 301 7.65 -10.27 0.28
CA SER A 301 8.65 -9.50 -0.49
C SER A 301 8.74 -8.02 -0.07
N GLU A 302 7.62 -7.39 0.31
CA GLU A 302 7.66 -6.01 0.81
C GLU A 302 8.35 -5.93 2.17
N MET A 303 8.03 -6.83 3.09
CA MET A 303 8.66 -6.87 4.41
C MET A 303 10.17 -7.08 4.31
N MET A 304 10.61 -7.98 3.45
CA MET A 304 12.02 -8.22 3.20
C MET A 304 12.73 -7.00 2.59
N LEU A 305 12.07 -6.28 1.68
CA LEU A 305 12.62 -5.04 1.10
C LEU A 305 12.57 -3.85 2.06
N ILE A 306 11.61 -3.80 2.99
CA ILE A 306 11.62 -2.84 4.12
C ILE A 306 12.83 -3.11 5.01
N GLN A 307 13.06 -4.36 5.40
CA GLN A 307 14.22 -4.74 6.21
C GLN A 307 15.53 -4.40 5.48
N ALA A 308 15.64 -4.76 4.19
CA ALA A 308 16.83 -4.50 3.41
C ALA A 308 17.17 -3.00 3.37
N GLU A 309 16.17 -2.15 3.08
CA GLU A 309 16.37 -0.70 3.04
C GLU A 309 16.71 -0.14 4.43
N ALA A 310 15.97 -0.53 5.46
CA ALA A 310 16.18 -0.03 6.81
C ALA A 310 17.55 -0.43 7.36
N TYR A 311 17.98 -1.68 7.17
CA TYR A 311 19.34 -2.09 7.54
C TYR A 311 20.44 -1.34 6.79
N ALA A 312 20.27 -1.09 5.47
CA ALA A 312 21.21 -0.30 4.69
C ALA A 312 21.29 1.15 5.21
N ARG A 313 20.13 1.76 5.54
CA ARG A 313 20.07 3.12 6.12
C ARG A 313 20.75 3.22 7.49
N LEU A 314 20.73 2.15 8.26
CA LEU A 314 21.42 2.03 9.56
C LEU A 314 22.88 1.57 9.42
N GLY A 315 23.38 1.38 8.20
CA GLY A 315 24.78 0.96 7.93
C GLY A 315 25.04 -0.54 8.17
N ASN A 316 24.00 -1.35 8.40
CA ASN A 316 24.16 -2.79 8.59
C ASN A 316 24.11 -3.53 7.24
N VAL A 317 25.24 -3.54 6.55
CA VAL A 317 25.40 -4.12 5.20
C VAL A 317 25.04 -5.60 5.15
N SER A 318 25.52 -6.41 6.12
CA SER A 318 25.30 -7.86 6.11
C SER A 318 23.80 -8.20 6.22
N ARG A 319 23.08 -7.59 7.17
CA ARG A 319 21.65 -7.83 7.35
C ARG A 319 20.84 -7.30 6.17
N SER A 320 21.27 -6.19 5.58
CA SER A 320 20.65 -5.66 4.37
C SER A 320 20.76 -6.65 3.21
N GLN A 321 21.95 -7.23 2.99
CA GLN A 321 22.17 -8.24 1.95
C GLN A 321 21.36 -9.50 2.19
N GLU A 322 21.30 -10.00 3.42
CA GLU A 322 20.49 -11.18 3.79
C GLU A 322 19.01 -10.99 3.45
N ALA A 323 18.43 -9.86 3.84
CA ALA A 323 17.05 -9.53 3.54
C ALA A 323 16.81 -9.31 2.03
N LEU A 324 17.71 -8.58 1.37
CA LEU A 324 17.62 -8.27 -0.06
C LEU A 324 17.67 -9.52 -0.93
N LEU A 325 18.44 -10.52 -0.54
CA LEU A 325 18.59 -11.77 -1.30
C LEU A 325 17.24 -12.47 -1.53
N TYR A 326 16.25 -12.28 -0.66
CA TYR A 326 14.93 -12.88 -0.82
C TYR A 326 14.30 -12.57 -2.18
N THR A 327 14.32 -11.32 -2.61
CA THR A 327 13.78 -10.90 -3.91
C THR A 327 14.82 -10.91 -5.01
N ALA A 328 16.08 -10.55 -4.71
CA ALA A 328 17.14 -10.42 -5.69
C ALA A 328 17.45 -11.73 -6.44
N LYS A 329 17.33 -12.88 -5.76
CA LYS A 329 17.50 -14.22 -6.37
C LYS A 329 16.42 -14.61 -7.39
N ARG A 330 15.41 -13.79 -7.63
CA ARG A 330 14.52 -13.92 -8.79
C ARG A 330 15.29 -13.65 -10.10
N ASN A 331 16.37 -12.89 -10.03
CA ASN A 331 17.42 -12.94 -11.03
C ASN A 331 18.33 -14.14 -10.72
N THR A 332 18.24 -15.21 -11.53
CA THR A 332 18.94 -16.48 -11.30
C THR A 332 20.49 -16.37 -11.41
N ALA A 333 21.02 -15.23 -11.80
CA ALA A 333 22.45 -14.93 -11.72
C ALA A 333 22.91 -14.44 -10.33
N ILE A 334 21.95 -14.20 -9.40
CA ILE A 334 22.22 -13.81 -8.01
C ILE A 334 21.85 -15.01 -7.13
N GLU A 335 22.86 -15.68 -6.58
CA GLU A 335 22.67 -16.89 -5.77
C GLU A 335 22.94 -16.65 -4.29
N THR A 336 23.89 -15.79 -3.99
CA THR A 336 24.41 -15.54 -2.64
C THR A 336 24.47 -14.04 -2.32
N VAL A 337 24.66 -13.73 -1.05
CA VAL A 337 24.90 -12.34 -0.60
C VAL A 337 26.15 -11.72 -1.21
N GLY A 338 27.12 -12.56 -1.62
CA GLY A 338 28.35 -12.09 -2.29
C GLY A 338 28.12 -11.50 -3.68
N ASP A 339 26.99 -11.78 -4.30
CA ASP A 339 26.61 -11.25 -5.61
C ASP A 339 25.92 -9.88 -5.51
N LEU A 340 25.69 -9.40 -4.28
CA LEU A 340 25.06 -8.12 -3.99
C LEU A 340 26.08 -7.03 -3.66
N PRO A 341 25.74 -5.74 -3.79
CA PRO A 341 26.64 -4.66 -3.41
C PRO A 341 27.13 -4.78 -1.96
N SER A 342 28.41 -4.45 -1.74
CA SER A 342 29.10 -4.59 -0.44
C SER A 342 29.15 -3.29 0.37
N THR A 343 28.49 -2.22 -0.07
CA THR A 343 28.43 -0.92 0.63
C THR A 343 26.98 -0.51 0.85
N ALA A 344 26.70 0.25 1.90
CA ALA A 344 25.35 0.75 2.19
C ALA A 344 24.78 1.59 1.02
N GLU A 345 25.58 2.45 0.42
CA GLU A 345 25.19 3.27 -0.74
C GLU A 345 24.85 2.39 -1.96
N GLY A 346 25.70 1.41 -2.26
CA GLY A 346 25.46 0.47 -3.34
C GLY A 346 24.20 -0.36 -3.13
N LEU A 347 23.94 -0.80 -1.88
CA LEU A 347 22.72 -1.51 -1.51
C LEU A 347 21.49 -0.62 -1.67
N LEU A 348 21.50 0.62 -1.20
CA LEU A 348 20.40 1.55 -1.36
C LEU A 348 20.06 1.79 -2.85
N ALA A 349 21.08 1.99 -3.68
CA ALA A 349 20.91 2.13 -5.13
C ALA A 349 20.32 0.86 -5.78
N PHE A 350 20.78 -0.32 -5.34
CA PHE A 350 20.25 -1.60 -5.81
C PHE A 350 18.78 -1.80 -5.36
N ILE A 351 18.47 -1.51 -4.08
CA ILE A 351 17.14 -1.66 -3.48
C ILE A 351 16.10 -0.80 -4.20
N VAL A 352 16.43 0.45 -4.58
CA VAL A 352 15.53 1.30 -5.37
C VAL A 352 15.10 0.59 -6.65
N ASN A 353 16.04 0.01 -7.39
CA ASN A 353 15.75 -0.72 -8.61
C ASN A 353 15.08 -2.08 -8.35
N GLU A 354 15.44 -2.75 -7.25
CA GLU A 354 14.80 -4.01 -6.86
C GLU A 354 13.33 -3.81 -6.50
N ARG A 355 12.99 -2.75 -5.78
CA ARG A 355 11.60 -2.38 -5.51
C ARG A 355 10.83 -2.09 -6.80
N ARG A 356 11.44 -1.43 -7.79
CA ARG A 356 10.84 -1.21 -9.12
C ARG A 356 10.61 -2.52 -9.87
N ARG A 357 11.56 -3.46 -9.81
CA ARG A 357 11.42 -4.81 -10.41
C ARG A 357 10.37 -5.66 -9.71
N GLU A 358 10.35 -5.61 -8.36
CA GLU A 358 9.44 -6.46 -7.60
C GLU A 358 8.00 -5.94 -7.62
N PHE A 359 7.82 -4.62 -7.55
CA PHE A 359 6.50 -4.00 -7.38
C PHE A 359 5.98 -3.28 -8.62
N PHE A 360 6.50 -3.59 -9.83
CA PHE A 360 5.85 -3.06 -11.02
C PHE A 360 4.39 -3.51 -11.03
N GLU A 361 3.49 -2.63 -11.45
CA GLU A 361 2.02 -2.82 -11.44
C GLU A 361 1.35 -2.83 -10.04
N GLU A 362 2.08 -2.72 -8.94
CA GLU A 362 1.50 -2.74 -7.59
C GLU A 362 1.33 -1.35 -6.97
N GLY A 363 1.76 -0.30 -7.65
CA GLY A 363 1.49 1.09 -7.24
C GLY A 363 2.48 1.66 -6.21
N PHE A 364 3.65 1.05 -6.02
CA PHE A 364 4.65 1.50 -5.04
C PHE A 364 5.53 2.64 -5.55
N ARG A 365 5.89 2.65 -6.84
CA ARG A 365 6.93 3.51 -7.40
C ARG A 365 6.77 5.01 -7.09
N TRP A 366 5.56 5.53 -7.25
CA TRP A 366 5.29 6.94 -6.98
C TRP A 366 5.52 7.31 -5.51
N PHE A 367 5.07 6.46 -4.59
CA PHE A 367 5.26 6.66 -3.16
C PHE A 367 6.72 6.48 -2.74
N ASP A 368 7.43 5.52 -3.35
CA ASP A 368 8.86 5.31 -3.08
C ASP A 368 9.68 6.52 -3.49
N ALA A 369 9.50 7.03 -4.71
CA ALA A 369 10.18 8.24 -5.16
C ALA A 369 9.86 9.43 -4.24
N ARG A 370 8.58 9.56 -3.84
CA ARG A 370 8.11 10.65 -3.01
C ARG A 370 8.73 10.64 -1.60
N ARG A 371 8.77 9.47 -0.93
CA ARG A 371 9.34 9.36 0.42
C ARG A 371 10.88 9.44 0.45
N THR A 372 11.53 9.08 -0.65
CA THR A 372 13.02 9.11 -0.75
C THR A 372 13.55 10.43 -1.32
N GLY A 373 12.69 11.28 -1.89
CA GLY A 373 13.10 12.49 -2.59
C GLY A 373 13.80 12.21 -3.93
N GLU A 374 13.56 11.03 -4.52
CA GLU A 374 14.10 10.69 -5.84
C GLU A 374 13.41 11.51 -6.93
N LEU A 375 14.21 12.17 -7.76
CA LEU A 375 13.70 12.85 -8.95
C LEU A 375 13.35 11.81 -10.02
N ILE A 376 12.17 11.93 -10.61
CA ILE A 376 11.72 10.99 -11.63
C ILE A 376 11.28 11.70 -12.92
N SER A 377 11.33 10.98 -14.02
CA SER A 377 10.72 11.44 -15.27
C SER A 377 9.26 11.02 -15.31
N VAL A 378 8.35 11.97 -15.54
CA VAL A 378 6.90 11.72 -15.61
C VAL A 378 6.32 12.14 -16.94
N SER A 379 5.04 11.87 -17.18
CA SER A 379 4.35 12.22 -18.42
C SER A 379 5.06 11.66 -19.68
N ASN A 380 5.44 10.38 -19.62
CA ASN A 380 6.16 9.70 -20.70
C ASN A 380 7.49 10.40 -21.08
N GLY A 381 8.21 10.94 -20.10
CA GLY A 381 9.47 11.64 -20.30
C GLY A 381 9.33 13.10 -20.74
N ASN A 382 8.11 13.65 -20.81
CA ASN A 382 7.91 15.06 -21.12
C ASN A 382 8.48 15.98 -20.02
N TYR A 383 8.48 15.50 -18.77
CA TYR A 383 9.07 16.21 -17.64
C TYR A 383 10.14 15.31 -17.02
N THR A 384 11.37 15.81 -16.98
CA THR A 384 12.51 15.14 -16.34
C THR A 384 12.79 15.80 -14.98
N ASP A 385 13.45 15.06 -14.10
CA ASP A 385 13.89 15.53 -12.79
C ASP A 385 12.74 16.13 -11.94
N PHE A 386 11.55 15.56 -12.08
CA PHE A 386 10.38 16.01 -11.32
C PHE A 386 10.48 15.57 -9.86
N ASP A 387 10.42 16.55 -8.95
CA ASP A 387 10.39 16.35 -7.51
C ASP A 387 8.96 16.00 -7.04
N VAL A 388 8.65 14.71 -7.00
CA VAL A 388 7.35 14.26 -6.48
C VAL A 388 7.19 14.44 -4.97
N ALA A 389 8.27 14.70 -4.23
CA ALA A 389 8.19 15.00 -2.80
C ALA A 389 7.70 16.44 -2.54
N ALA A 390 7.92 17.35 -3.48
CA ALA A 390 7.37 18.70 -3.43
C ALA A 390 5.96 18.80 -4.01
N PHE A 391 5.48 17.75 -4.71
CA PHE A 391 4.15 17.74 -5.33
C PHE A 391 3.07 17.29 -4.35
N VAL A 392 1.86 17.87 -4.48
CA VAL A 392 0.67 17.45 -3.73
C VAL A 392 -0.56 17.45 -4.64
N TYR A 393 -1.37 16.40 -4.55
CA TYR A 393 -2.67 16.37 -5.24
C TYR A 393 -3.65 17.35 -4.58
N PRO A 394 -4.54 17.99 -5.36
CA PRO A 394 -5.60 18.83 -4.81
C PRO A 394 -6.63 17.96 -4.05
N ILE A 395 -7.23 18.55 -3.02
CA ILE A 395 -8.47 18.02 -2.45
C ILE A 395 -9.57 18.16 -3.49
N PRO A 396 -10.43 17.13 -3.69
CA PRO A 396 -11.50 17.22 -4.67
C PRO A 396 -12.42 18.41 -4.45
N SER A 397 -12.80 19.08 -5.52
CA SER A 397 -13.67 20.26 -5.47
C SER A 397 -15.07 19.94 -4.91
N SER A 398 -15.55 18.70 -5.05
CA SER A 398 -16.78 18.22 -4.42
C SER A 398 -16.72 18.38 -2.90
N GLU A 399 -15.57 18.07 -2.28
CA GLU A 399 -15.37 18.22 -0.84
C GLU A 399 -15.25 19.69 -0.44
N ILE A 400 -14.47 20.48 -1.16
CA ILE A 400 -14.30 21.92 -0.88
C ILE A 400 -15.65 22.65 -0.98
N ASN A 401 -16.43 22.36 -2.01
CA ASN A 401 -17.73 22.98 -2.27
C ASN A 401 -18.85 22.48 -1.35
N SER A 402 -18.60 21.40 -0.59
CA SER A 402 -19.55 20.92 0.44
C SER A 402 -19.83 21.96 1.53
N GLY A 403 -18.87 22.87 1.76
CA GLY A 403 -18.99 23.96 2.74
C GLY A 403 -18.78 23.52 4.20
N PHE A 404 -18.26 22.31 4.44
CA PHE A 404 -18.04 21.76 5.79
C PHE A 404 -16.63 22.04 6.35
N GLY A 405 -15.92 23.03 5.83
CA GLY A 405 -14.69 23.56 6.42
C GLY A 405 -13.40 22.95 5.89
N VAL A 406 -13.46 21.92 5.05
CA VAL A 406 -12.24 21.36 4.43
C VAL A 406 -11.62 22.39 3.49
N THR A 407 -10.31 22.62 3.66
CA THR A 407 -9.56 23.60 2.87
C THR A 407 -8.67 22.91 1.84
N GLN A 408 -8.45 23.59 0.70
CA GLN A 408 -7.58 23.13 -0.38
C GLN A 408 -6.09 23.15 0.06
N ASN A 409 -5.26 22.38 -0.61
CA ASN A 409 -3.80 22.48 -0.54
C ASN A 409 -3.36 23.81 -1.15
N PRO A 410 -2.80 24.74 -0.37
CA PRO A 410 -2.44 26.07 -0.88
C PRO A 410 -1.40 25.98 -2.01
N GLY A 411 -1.72 26.56 -3.16
CA GLY A 411 -0.81 26.63 -4.30
C GLY A 411 -0.45 25.30 -4.93
N TRP A 412 -1.30 24.29 -4.83
CA TRP A 412 -1.05 22.95 -5.38
C TRP A 412 -0.74 22.99 -6.89
N GLU A 413 -1.34 23.90 -7.66
CA GLU A 413 -1.06 24.06 -9.08
C GLU A 413 0.40 24.43 -9.38
N ASN A 414 1.06 25.09 -8.41
CA ASN A 414 2.47 25.44 -8.53
C ASN A 414 3.41 24.25 -8.33
N THR A 415 2.89 23.15 -7.80
CA THR A 415 3.63 21.90 -7.56
C THR A 415 3.62 20.96 -8.76
N LEU A 416 2.80 21.25 -9.78
CA LEU A 416 2.76 20.49 -11.03
C LEU A 416 4.12 20.59 -11.78
N PRO A 417 4.52 19.52 -12.52
CA PRO A 417 5.74 19.57 -13.29
C PRO A 417 5.66 20.71 -14.34
N LYS A 418 6.78 21.42 -14.51
CA LYS A 418 6.91 22.56 -15.44
C LYS A 418 7.95 22.20 -16.51
N ASN A 419 7.70 22.70 -17.74
CA ASN A 419 8.68 22.64 -18.84
C ASN A 419 9.86 23.57 -18.57
#